data_1af4eded643a2042557e0b7a354cdaca
#
_entry.id   1af4eded643a2042557e0b7a354cdaca
#
_cell.length_a   1.000
_cell.length_b   1.000
_cell.length_c   1.000
_cell.angle_alpha   90.00
_cell.angle_beta   90.00
_cell.angle_gamma   90.00
#
_symmetry.space_group_name_H-M   'P 1'
#
loop_
_entity.id
_entity.type
_entity.pdbx_description
1 polymer ?
#
loop_
_entity_poly.entity_id
_entity_poly.type
_entity_poly.pdbx_seq_one_letter_code
_entity_poly.pdbx_strand_id
1 'polypeptide(L)'
;NNFWGNRSNKKFPVFKYTHGRSASLKITIDENLFPLLSIKSNNGRLAIRIQDGTRIKPTQYVIEGSSKTLKYLKTSGPMDFEAQNAFSEDQLEIKISGSSDVKFPHNVKLRLGEFSVSGSGDLVFEDLDCKNLTSKVSGSGDITLKGKADEARYSVSGSGDIKAYDLSVNDLSCSVSGSGDARVYAKDNMNLSVSGSGDIRYKGPASVHKSKSGSGSIQGAN
;
A
#
# COMPACT_ATOMS: atom_id res chain seq x y z
N ASN A 1 -2.14 21.61 0.34
CA ASN A 1 -2.47 21.44 1.75
C ASN A 1 -1.77 20.19 2.25
N ASN A 2 -0.69 20.41 3.01
CA ASN A 2 0.15 19.35 3.59
C ASN A 2 -0.67 18.47 4.53
N PHE A 3 -1.05 17.28 4.08
CA PHE A 3 -1.71 16.27 4.91
C PHE A 3 -0.76 15.58 5.90
N TRP A 4 0.51 15.97 5.91
CA TRP A 4 1.52 15.50 6.84
C TRP A 4 1.72 16.54 7.95
N GLY A 5 0.76 16.60 8.88
CA GLY A 5 0.98 17.25 10.17
C GLY A 5 2.18 16.61 10.84
N ASN A 6 3.25 17.40 10.92
CA ASN A 6 4.39 17.33 11.80
C ASN A 6 4.55 16.03 12.63
N ARG A 7 4.86 14.89 11.99
CA ARG A 7 5.33 13.66 12.66
C ARG A 7 6.84 13.72 12.92
N SER A 8 7.39 14.90 13.16
CA SER A 8 8.83 15.15 13.29
C SER A 8 9.51 14.47 14.51
N ASN A 9 8.79 13.63 15.27
CA ASN A 9 9.33 12.90 16.41
C ASN A 9 9.19 11.38 16.35
N LYS A 10 8.73 10.78 15.25
CA LYS A 10 8.77 9.32 15.10
C LYS A 10 10.13 8.89 14.55
N LYS A 11 10.97 8.37 15.43
CA LYS A 11 12.30 7.82 15.12
C LYS A 11 12.19 6.40 14.52
N PHE A 12 11.38 6.23 13.49
CA PHE A 12 11.29 4.97 12.74
C PHE A 12 12.21 5.03 11.52
N PRO A 13 12.77 3.90 11.07
CA PRO A 13 13.54 3.87 9.85
C PRO A 13 12.67 4.28 8.66
N VAL A 14 13.25 5.13 7.82
CA VAL A 14 12.65 5.52 6.53
C VAL A 14 13.49 4.89 5.43
N PHE A 15 12.86 4.09 4.58
CA PHE A 15 13.48 3.53 3.38
C PHE A 15 13.11 4.41 2.17
N LYS A 16 14.09 5.15 1.64
CA LYS A 16 13.98 5.90 0.39
C LYS A 16 14.44 5.03 -0.76
N TYR A 17 13.52 4.65 -1.62
CA TYR A 17 13.79 3.77 -2.74
C TYR A 17 13.86 4.53 -4.06
N THR A 18 14.91 4.28 -4.84
CA THR A 18 15.05 4.78 -6.21
C THR A 18 15.07 3.60 -7.18
N HIS A 19 14.12 3.54 -8.11
CA HIS A 19 14.19 2.60 -9.23
C HIS A 19 15.23 3.10 -10.22
N GLY A 20 16.30 2.33 -10.47
CA GLY A 20 17.44 2.80 -11.25
C GLY A 20 18.27 1.69 -11.86
N ARG A 21 19.32 2.07 -12.58
CA ARG A 21 20.14 1.14 -13.38
C ARG A 21 21.05 0.24 -12.56
N SER A 22 21.36 0.59 -11.33
CA SER A 22 22.29 -0.15 -10.46
C SER A 22 21.69 -0.40 -9.08
N ALA A 23 22.11 -1.50 -8.47
CA ALA A 23 21.78 -1.77 -7.08
C ALA A 23 22.73 -1.01 -6.15
N SER A 24 22.17 -0.32 -5.16
CA SER A 24 22.94 0.34 -4.10
C SER A 24 22.18 0.30 -2.79
N LEU A 25 22.91 0.36 -1.68
CA LEU A 25 22.37 0.45 -0.33
C LEU A 25 23.25 1.35 0.51
N LYS A 26 22.66 2.40 1.09
CA LYS A 26 23.30 3.25 2.08
C LYS A 26 22.41 3.32 3.31
N ILE A 27 22.99 3.09 4.47
CA ILE A 27 22.30 3.15 5.76
C ILE A 27 22.96 4.22 6.61
N THR A 28 22.16 5.18 7.07
CA THR A 28 22.57 6.22 8.00
C THR A 28 21.90 5.98 9.34
N ILE A 29 22.66 5.62 10.35
CA ILE A 29 22.21 5.33 11.71
C ILE A 29 23.33 5.69 12.69
N ASP A 30 23.01 5.84 13.97
CA ASP A 30 24.03 6.05 15.02
C ASP A 30 25.03 4.87 15.03
N GLU A 31 26.33 5.19 15.10
CA GLU A 31 27.42 4.21 14.95
C GLU A 31 27.31 3.02 15.92
N ASN A 32 26.95 3.29 17.16
CA ASN A 32 26.78 2.28 18.21
C ASN A 32 25.58 1.36 17.99
N LEU A 33 24.66 1.70 17.08
CA LEU A 33 23.48 0.89 16.75
C LEU A 33 23.67 0.05 15.49
N PHE A 34 24.66 0.38 14.64
CA PHE A 34 24.91 -0.36 13.40
C PHE A 34 25.16 -1.86 13.61
N PRO A 35 25.95 -2.31 14.64
CA PRO A 35 26.14 -3.74 14.92
C PRO A 35 24.86 -4.52 15.29
N LEU A 36 23.79 -3.81 15.66
CA LEU A 36 22.50 -4.41 16.01
C LEU A 36 21.60 -4.66 14.79
N LEU A 37 22.05 -4.26 13.61
CA LEU A 37 21.34 -4.51 12.36
C LEU A 37 21.77 -5.86 11.76
N SER A 38 20.79 -6.61 11.30
CA SER A 38 21.00 -7.76 10.43
C SER A 38 20.65 -7.37 8.99
N ILE A 39 21.66 -7.30 8.13
CA ILE A 39 21.51 -6.97 6.71
C ILE A 39 21.87 -8.19 5.91
N LYS A 40 20.93 -8.75 5.16
CA LYS A 40 21.13 -9.92 4.31
C LYS A 40 20.70 -9.61 2.90
N SER A 41 21.57 -9.89 1.93
CA SER A 41 21.26 -9.81 0.51
C SER A 41 21.55 -11.15 -0.15
N ASN A 42 20.53 -11.78 -0.72
CA ASN A 42 20.66 -13.06 -1.40
C ASN A 42 19.60 -13.17 -2.51
N ASN A 43 20.03 -13.65 -3.69
CA ASN A 43 19.16 -13.91 -4.85
C ASN A 43 18.22 -12.73 -5.19
N GLY A 44 18.75 -11.50 -5.19
CA GLY A 44 17.97 -10.30 -5.49
C GLY A 44 17.01 -9.86 -4.38
N ARG A 45 17.09 -10.46 -3.19
CA ARG A 45 16.33 -10.07 -2.01
C ARG A 45 17.23 -9.36 -1.01
N LEU A 46 16.78 -8.18 -0.56
CA LEU A 46 17.37 -7.46 0.56
C LEU A 46 16.47 -7.61 1.78
N ALA A 47 17.02 -8.04 2.90
CA ALA A 47 16.35 -8.09 4.19
C ALA A 47 17.14 -7.26 5.20
N ILE A 48 16.49 -6.30 5.83
CA ILE A 48 17.06 -5.46 6.90
C ILE A 48 16.21 -5.66 8.13
N ARG A 49 16.83 -6.05 9.24
CA ARG A 49 16.17 -6.32 10.51
C ARG A 49 17.01 -5.79 11.67
N ILE A 50 16.36 -5.44 12.76
CA ILE A 50 17.01 -5.28 14.06
C ILE A 50 17.13 -6.69 14.67
N GLN A 51 18.24 -6.98 15.35
CA GLN A 51 18.44 -8.25 16.04
C GLN A 51 17.29 -8.50 17.04
N ASP A 52 16.83 -9.76 17.08
CA ASP A 52 15.72 -10.16 17.94
C ASP A 52 15.97 -9.82 19.42
N GLY A 53 14.93 -9.37 20.10
CA GLY A 53 14.98 -8.97 21.50
C GLY A 53 15.60 -7.60 21.77
N THR A 54 16.06 -6.87 20.73
CA THR A 54 16.72 -5.58 20.86
C THR A 54 15.75 -4.43 20.58
N ARG A 55 15.72 -3.43 21.46
CA ARG A 55 15.04 -2.16 21.23
C ARG A 55 16.08 -1.07 21.00
N ILE A 56 16.02 -0.42 19.86
CA ILE A 56 16.89 0.71 19.53
C ILE A 56 16.12 2.03 19.60
N LYS A 57 16.82 3.10 19.96
CA LYS A 57 16.31 4.47 19.94
C LYS A 57 17.30 5.34 19.16
N PRO A 58 17.31 5.25 17.82
CA PRO A 58 18.24 5.99 17.00
C PRO A 58 17.92 7.49 17.04
N THR A 59 18.94 8.33 16.92
CA THR A 59 18.77 9.76 16.68
C THR A 59 18.40 10.02 15.23
N GLN A 60 18.93 9.20 14.32
CA GLN A 60 18.54 9.14 12.91
C GLN A 60 18.58 7.69 12.41
N TYR A 61 17.67 7.33 11.51
CA TYR A 61 17.70 6.05 10.83
C TYR A 61 17.08 6.19 9.44
N VAL A 62 17.93 6.33 8.43
CA VAL A 62 17.55 6.47 7.03
C VAL A 62 18.23 5.38 6.23
N ILE A 63 17.48 4.73 5.36
CA ILE A 63 17.97 3.75 4.40
C ILE A 63 17.70 4.31 3.01
N GLU A 64 18.75 4.43 2.21
CA GLU A 64 18.66 4.81 0.80
C GLU A 64 19.03 3.58 -0.04
N GLY A 65 18.11 3.14 -0.87
CA GLY A 65 18.32 1.94 -1.69
C GLY A 65 17.92 2.15 -3.13
N SER A 66 18.63 1.49 -4.04
CA SER A 66 18.24 1.44 -5.45
C SER A 66 18.34 0.03 -6.03
N SER A 67 17.55 -0.25 -7.05
CA SER A 67 17.64 -1.48 -7.82
C SER A 67 17.01 -1.30 -9.22
N LYS A 68 17.34 -2.22 -10.13
CA LYS A 68 16.76 -2.27 -11.49
C LYS A 68 15.32 -2.75 -11.51
N THR A 69 14.89 -3.46 -10.46
CA THR A 69 13.55 -4.04 -10.37
C THR A 69 13.06 -3.98 -8.94
N LEU A 70 11.75 -3.74 -8.77
CA LEU A 70 11.05 -3.86 -7.49
C LEU A 70 9.79 -4.71 -7.71
N LYS A 71 9.90 -6.01 -7.51
CA LYS A 71 8.78 -6.95 -7.71
C LYS A 71 8.06 -7.31 -6.42
N TYR A 72 8.71 -7.12 -5.28
CA TYR A 72 8.19 -7.51 -3.98
C TYR A 72 8.66 -6.57 -2.88
N LEU A 73 7.71 -6.06 -2.11
CA LEU A 73 7.96 -5.26 -0.91
C LEU A 73 7.18 -5.85 0.27
N LYS A 74 7.87 -6.20 1.34
CA LYS A 74 7.24 -6.64 2.58
C LYS A 74 7.75 -5.84 3.76
N THR A 75 6.83 -5.31 4.55
CA THR A 75 7.11 -4.64 5.82
C THR A 75 6.41 -5.37 6.95
N SER A 76 7.10 -5.57 8.08
CA SER A 76 6.56 -6.27 9.25
C SER A 76 6.80 -5.52 10.57
N GLY A 77 7.50 -4.39 10.52
CA GLY A 77 7.82 -3.55 11.66
C GLY A 77 7.39 -2.09 11.44
N PRO A 78 7.84 -1.17 12.25
CA PRO A 78 7.58 0.25 12.10
C PRO A 78 8.63 0.87 11.15
N MET A 79 8.51 0.64 9.85
CA MET A 79 9.40 1.21 8.84
C MET A 79 8.57 1.92 7.78
N ASP A 80 8.85 3.17 7.52
CA ASP A 80 8.25 3.89 6.41
C ASP A 80 9.04 3.62 5.12
N PHE A 81 8.33 3.53 3.99
CA PHE A 81 8.92 3.34 2.67
C PHE A 81 8.40 4.41 1.72
N GLU A 82 9.30 5.03 0.97
CA GLU A 82 8.93 6.03 -0.02
C GLU A 82 9.72 5.82 -1.32
N ALA A 83 9.01 5.63 -2.42
CA ALA A 83 9.60 5.62 -3.75
C ALA A 83 9.93 7.06 -4.20
N GLN A 84 11.16 7.29 -4.66
CA GLN A 84 11.68 8.62 -4.97
C GLN A 84 11.48 9.01 -6.44
N ASN A 85 11.06 8.09 -7.29
CA ASN A 85 10.87 8.35 -8.73
C ASN A 85 9.80 7.45 -9.33
N ALA A 86 9.34 7.82 -10.52
CA ALA A 86 8.46 7.00 -11.34
C ALA A 86 9.19 5.76 -11.88
N PHE A 87 8.44 4.67 -12.07
CA PHE A 87 8.96 3.46 -12.68
C PHE A 87 7.88 2.58 -13.30
N SER A 88 8.33 1.57 -14.05
CA SER A 88 7.46 0.54 -14.64
C SER A 88 7.99 -0.83 -14.29
N GLU A 89 7.09 -1.73 -13.90
CA GLU A 89 7.35 -3.15 -13.64
C GLU A 89 6.26 -4.03 -14.25
N ASP A 90 6.58 -5.26 -14.54
CA ASP A 90 5.55 -6.22 -14.97
C ASP A 90 4.61 -6.55 -13.79
N GLN A 91 5.19 -6.78 -12.62
CA GLN A 91 4.42 -7.09 -11.40
C GLN A 91 5.03 -6.43 -10.17
N LEU A 92 4.17 -6.04 -9.23
CA LEU A 92 4.56 -5.56 -7.90
C LEU A 92 3.63 -6.14 -6.85
N GLU A 93 4.19 -6.90 -5.93
CA GLU A 93 3.50 -7.41 -4.76
C GLU A 93 3.93 -6.63 -3.52
N ILE A 94 2.96 -6.09 -2.76
CA ILE A 94 3.21 -5.35 -1.51
C ILE A 94 2.45 -6.01 -0.37
N LYS A 95 3.16 -6.30 0.73
CA LYS A 95 2.59 -6.83 1.96
C LYS A 95 2.99 -5.97 3.16
N ILE A 96 2.01 -5.34 3.79
CA ILE A 96 2.19 -4.54 5.01
C ILE A 96 1.52 -5.30 6.16
N SER A 97 2.32 -5.80 7.10
CA SER A 97 1.82 -6.52 8.28
C SER A 97 2.13 -5.83 9.61
N GLY A 98 2.93 -4.75 9.57
CA GLY A 98 3.28 -3.92 10.73
C GLY A 98 2.53 -2.60 10.75
N SER A 99 3.20 -1.56 11.26
CA SER A 99 2.70 -0.18 11.34
C SER A 99 3.42 0.75 10.36
N SER A 100 3.99 0.18 9.30
CA SER A 100 4.73 0.92 8.27
C SER A 100 3.81 1.67 7.35
N ASP A 101 4.15 2.91 7.02
CA ASP A 101 3.53 3.65 5.94
C ASP A 101 4.36 3.46 4.65
N VAL A 102 3.70 3.05 3.57
CA VAL A 102 4.33 2.79 2.26
C VAL A 102 3.75 3.73 1.23
N LYS A 103 4.60 4.54 0.59
CA LYS A 103 4.17 5.60 -0.31
C LYS A 103 4.86 5.56 -1.67
N PHE A 104 4.05 5.71 -2.71
CA PHE A 104 4.46 5.88 -4.10
C PHE A 104 3.92 7.22 -4.62
N PRO A 105 4.68 8.33 -4.47
CA PRO A 105 4.23 9.67 -4.84
C PRO A 105 4.34 9.98 -6.34
N HIS A 106 5.00 9.11 -7.10
CA HIS A 106 5.25 9.26 -8.53
C HIS A 106 4.53 8.17 -9.33
N ASN A 107 4.42 8.37 -10.65
CA ASN A 107 3.77 7.40 -11.53
C ASN A 107 4.40 6.01 -11.41
N VAL A 108 3.57 5.01 -11.17
CA VAL A 108 3.95 3.59 -11.18
C VAL A 108 3.11 2.84 -12.20
N LYS A 109 3.76 2.23 -13.18
CA LYS A 109 3.13 1.48 -14.25
C LYS A 109 3.30 -0.02 -14.04
N LEU A 110 2.18 -0.76 -13.98
CA LEU A 110 2.17 -2.21 -13.70
C LEU A 110 1.27 -2.95 -14.69
N ARG A 111 1.64 -4.16 -15.05
CA ARG A 111 0.69 -5.12 -15.63
C ARG A 111 -0.12 -5.80 -14.51
N LEU A 112 0.52 -6.18 -13.41
CA LEU A 112 -0.11 -6.84 -12.26
C LEU A 112 0.30 -6.16 -10.95
N GLY A 113 -0.68 -5.67 -10.19
CA GLY A 113 -0.51 -5.13 -8.84
C GLY A 113 -1.24 -5.99 -7.81
N GLU A 114 -0.54 -6.44 -6.77
CA GLU A 114 -1.12 -7.21 -5.66
C GLU A 114 -0.75 -6.57 -4.32
N PHE A 115 -1.71 -5.92 -3.68
CA PHE A 115 -1.46 -5.15 -2.47
C PHE A 115 -2.26 -5.70 -1.29
N SER A 116 -1.61 -5.86 -0.15
CA SER A 116 -2.21 -6.41 1.06
C SER A 116 -1.76 -5.64 2.31
N VAL A 117 -2.73 -5.15 3.07
CA VAL A 117 -2.52 -4.52 4.37
C VAL A 117 -3.24 -5.36 5.43
N SER A 118 -2.45 -6.00 6.30
CA SER A 118 -2.96 -6.81 7.43
C SER A 118 -2.62 -6.21 8.78
N GLY A 119 -1.78 -5.19 8.83
CA GLY A 119 -1.40 -4.42 10.01
C GLY A 119 -2.20 -3.13 10.19
N SER A 120 -1.54 -2.12 10.76
CA SER A 120 -2.09 -0.78 10.98
C SER A 120 -1.38 0.30 10.15
N GLY A 121 -0.44 -0.09 9.29
CA GLY A 121 0.23 0.82 8.37
C GLY A 121 -0.57 1.04 7.11
N ASP A 122 -0.28 2.13 6.42
CA ASP A 122 -1.02 2.58 5.24
C ASP A 122 -0.24 2.37 3.95
N LEU A 123 -0.96 2.15 2.85
CA LEU A 123 -0.42 2.12 1.50
C LEU A 123 -1.02 3.24 0.66
N VAL A 124 -0.17 4.04 0.02
CA VAL A 124 -0.61 5.17 -0.82
C VAL A 124 0.07 5.13 -2.19
N PHE A 125 -0.73 5.09 -3.24
CA PHE A 125 -0.32 5.41 -4.62
C PHE A 125 -0.97 6.72 -5.05
N GLU A 126 -0.15 7.71 -5.40
CA GLU A 126 -0.65 9.01 -5.89
C GLU A 126 -0.91 9.01 -7.41
N ASP A 127 -0.25 8.11 -8.16
CA ASP A 127 -0.46 7.96 -9.60
C ASP A 127 -0.10 6.53 -10.05
N LEU A 128 -1.11 5.64 -10.08
CA LEU A 128 -1.00 4.25 -10.51
C LEU A 128 -1.60 4.05 -11.90
N ASP A 129 -0.86 3.41 -12.79
CA ASP A 129 -1.33 2.91 -14.09
C ASP A 129 -1.20 1.38 -14.09
N CYS A 130 -2.30 0.66 -13.87
CA CYS A 130 -2.26 -0.78 -13.68
C CYS A 130 -3.26 -1.51 -14.60
N LYS A 131 -2.88 -2.64 -15.19
CA LYS A 131 -3.85 -3.44 -15.94
C LYS A 131 -4.74 -4.25 -14.99
N ASN A 132 -4.13 -5.09 -14.17
CA ASN A 132 -4.85 -5.94 -13.24
C ASN A 132 -4.43 -5.64 -11.80
N LEU A 133 -5.38 -5.20 -10.99
CA LEU A 133 -5.14 -4.77 -9.62
C LEU A 133 -5.92 -5.62 -8.63
N THR A 134 -5.24 -6.13 -7.62
CA THR A 134 -5.88 -6.74 -6.44
C THR A 134 -5.42 -6.02 -5.19
N SER A 135 -6.37 -5.53 -4.38
CA SER A 135 -6.07 -4.84 -3.11
C SER A 135 -6.90 -5.41 -1.98
N LYS A 136 -6.23 -5.77 -0.88
CA LYS A 136 -6.84 -6.42 0.29
C LYS A 136 -6.50 -5.70 1.58
N VAL A 137 -7.51 -5.40 2.39
CA VAL A 137 -7.37 -4.88 3.74
C VAL A 137 -7.99 -5.87 4.71
N SER A 138 -7.18 -6.45 5.58
CA SER A 138 -7.63 -7.34 6.65
C SER A 138 -7.28 -6.84 8.06
N GLY A 139 -6.49 -5.78 8.16
CA GLY A 139 -6.12 -5.08 9.38
C GLY A 139 -6.94 -3.81 9.62
N SER A 140 -6.29 -2.83 10.23
CA SER A 140 -6.85 -1.50 10.54
C SER A 140 -6.20 -0.37 9.73
N GLY A 141 -5.18 -0.67 8.93
CA GLY A 141 -4.55 0.29 8.02
C GLY A 141 -5.32 0.43 6.73
N ASP A 142 -5.06 1.49 6.00
CA ASP A 142 -5.79 1.87 4.80
C ASP A 142 -4.98 1.65 3.51
N ILE A 143 -5.71 1.50 2.39
CA ILE A 143 -5.14 1.57 1.04
C ILE A 143 -5.76 2.76 0.31
N THR A 144 -4.93 3.72 -0.11
CA THR A 144 -5.34 4.86 -0.94
C THR A 144 -4.76 4.73 -2.34
N LEU A 145 -5.62 4.79 -3.34
CA LEU A 145 -5.24 4.57 -4.74
C LEU A 145 -5.76 5.73 -5.61
N LYS A 146 -4.87 6.31 -6.43
CA LYS A 146 -5.19 7.30 -7.45
C LYS A 146 -4.58 6.92 -8.78
N GLY A 147 -5.20 7.33 -9.89
CA GLY A 147 -4.74 7.04 -11.24
C GLY A 147 -5.74 6.24 -12.06
N LYS A 148 -5.33 5.11 -12.64
CA LYS A 148 -6.21 4.26 -13.46
C LYS A 148 -5.85 2.79 -13.38
N ALA A 149 -6.87 1.92 -13.61
CA ALA A 149 -6.69 0.49 -13.80
C ALA A 149 -7.70 -0.05 -14.83
N ASP A 150 -7.33 -1.12 -15.53
CA ASP A 150 -8.29 -1.79 -16.43
C ASP A 150 -9.26 -2.64 -15.60
N GLU A 151 -8.74 -3.56 -14.80
CA GLU A 151 -9.53 -4.39 -13.88
C GLU A 151 -9.04 -4.22 -12.45
N ALA A 152 -9.98 -4.13 -11.49
CA ALA A 152 -9.64 -4.11 -10.08
C ALA A 152 -10.51 -5.03 -9.24
N ARG A 153 -9.90 -5.68 -8.25
CA ARG A 153 -10.56 -6.47 -7.22
C ARG A 153 -10.17 -5.95 -5.84
N TYR A 154 -11.18 -5.50 -5.08
CA TYR A 154 -10.99 -5.00 -3.73
C TYR A 154 -11.67 -5.90 -2.70
N SER A 155 -11.01 -6.11 -1.57
CA SER A 155 -11.56 -6.86 -0.45
C SER A 155 -11.21 -6.20 0.87
N VAL A 156 -12.23 -5.89 1.67
CA VAL A 156 -12.09 -5.37 3.03
C VAL A 156 -12.72 -6.36 3.99
N SER A 157 -11.90 -7.00 4.82
CA SER A 157 -12.35 -7.94 5.85
C SER A 157 -12.02 -7.47 7.28
N GLY A 158 -11.20 -6.44 7.42
CA GLY A 158 -10.84 -5.79 8.68
C GLY A 158 -11.66 -4.55 9.00
N SER A 159 -11.03 -3.59 9.67
CA SER A 159 -11.60 -2.30 10.06
C SER A 159 -11.00 -1.11 9.29
N GLY A 160 -9.94 -1.34 8.52
CA GLY A 160 -9.35 -0.32 7.64
C GLY A 160 -10.10 -0.18 6.32
N ASP A 161 -9.81 0.87 5.57
CA ASP A 161 -10.55 1.29 4.40
C ASP A 161 -9.77 1.09 3.08
N ILE A 162 -10.53 0.98 1.97
CA ILE A 162 -10.00 1.20 0.62
C ILE A 162 -10.55 2.51 0.07
N LYS A 163 -9.65 3.48 -0.19
CA LYS A 163 -9.95 4.84 -0.68
C LYS A 163 -9.50 4.96 -2.14
N ALA A 164 -10.40 4.70 -3.08
CA ALA A 164 -10.11 4.62 -4.50
C ALA A 164 -11.13 5.38 -5.39
N TYR A 165 -11.68 6.51 -4.89
CA TYR A 165 -12.51 7.38 -5.74
C TYR A 165 -11.71 8.01 -6.88
N ASP A 166 -10.42 8.27 -6.64
CA ASP A 166 -9.52 8.91 -7.61
C ASP A 166 -8.76 7.88 -8.48
N LEU A 167 -9.07 6.59 -8.36
CA LEU A 167 -8.61 5.55 -9.27
C LEU A 167 -9.73 5.20 -10.25
N SER A 168 -9.55 5.58 -11.51
CA SER A 168 -10.48 5.26 -12.59
C SER A 168 -10.32 3.81 -13.03
N VAL A 169 -11.29 2.96 -12.74
CA VAL A 169 -11.30 1.54 -13.11
C VAL A 169 -12.29 1.31 -14.24
N ASN A 170 -12.02 0.40 -15.18
CA ASN A 170 -13.03 0.01 -16.16
C ASN A 170 -13.98 -1.04 -15.55
N ASP A 171 -13.44 -2.18 -15.11
CA ASP A 171 -14.21 -3.27 -14.51
C ASP A 171 -13.81 -3.49 -13.05
N LEU A 172 -14.76 -3.35 -12.13
CA LEU A 172 -14.51 -3.41 -10.68
C LEU A 172 -15.31 -4.53 -10.00
N SER A 173 -14.64 -5.29 -9.14
CA SER A 173 -15.26 -6.14 -8.13
C SER A 173 -14.82 -5.70 -6.75
N CYS A 174 -15.77 -5.40 -5.85
CA CYS A 174 -15.48 -4.95 -4.49
C CYS A 174 -16.33 -5.70 -3.47
N SER A 175 -15.68 -6.26 -2.44
CA SER A 175 -16.34 -6.95 -1.34
C SER A 175 -15.94 -6.39 0.02
N VAL A 176 -16.92 -6.15 0.88
CA VAL A 176 -16.72 -5.73 2.27
C VAL A 176 -17.41 -6.75 3.18
N SER A 177 -16.62 -7.47 3.96
CA SER A 177 -17.10 -8.44 4.94
C SER A 177 -16.77 -8.05 6.39
N GLY A 178 -15.94 -7.04 6.59
CA GLY A 178 -15.57 -6.46 7.87
C GLY A 178 -16.41 -5.26 8.29
N SER A 179 -15.79 -4.37 9.06
CA SER A 179 -16.37 -3.10 9.53
C SER A 179 -15.77 -1.88 8.84
N GLY A 180 -14.71 -2.04 8.05
CA GLY A 180 -14.10 -0.98 7.24
C GLY A 180 -14.90 -0.70 5.99
N ASP A 181 -14.63 0.41 5.34
CA ASP A 181 -15.36 0.92 4.19
C ASP A 181 -14.56 0.80 2.88
N ALA A 182 -15.30 0.83 1.76
CA ALA A 182 -14.69 1.01 0.44
C ALA A 182 -15.31 2.20 -0.30
N ARG A 183 -14.46 3.07 -0.85
CA ARG A 183 -14.84 4.20 -1.71
C ARG A 183 -14.25 3.98 -3.08
N VAL A 184 -15.10 3.75 -4.08
CA VAL A 184 -14.67 3.22 -5.37
C VAL A 184 -15.28 3.97 -6.56
N TYR A 185 -14.58 3.92 -7.70
CA TYR A 185 -15.05 4.48 -8.96
C TYR A 185 -14.84 3.47 -10.09
N ALA A 186 -15.85 3.28 -10.96
CA ALA A 186 -15.65 2.55 -12.20
C ALA A 186 -16.48 3.12 -13.36
N LYS A 187 -16.06 2.77 -14.59
CA LYS A 187 -16.64 3.28 -15.85
C LYS A 187 -17.63 2.32 -16.48
N ASP A 188 -17.30 1.02 -16.53
CA ASP A 188 -18.03 0.07 -17.35
C ASP A 188 -18.90 -0.86 -16.46
N ASN A 189 -18.30 -1.63 -15.56
CA ASN A 189 -19.01 -2.56 -14.70
C ASN A 189 -18.54 -2.49 -13.24
N MET A 190 -19.49 -2.65 -12.31
CA MET A 190 -19.24 -2.81 -10.87
C MET A 190 -20.00 -4.00 -10.31
N ASN A 191 -19.29 -4.92 -9.68
CA ASN A 191 -19.88 -5.96 -8.83
C ASN A 191 -19.55 -5.65 -7.37
N LEU A 192 -20.55 -5.26 -6.58
CA LEU A 192 -20.40 -4.79 -5.21
C LEU A 192 -21.10 -5.71 -4.23
N SER A 193 -20.39 -6.16 -3.19
CA SER A 193 -20.92 -7.08 -2.18
C SER A 193 -20.59 -6.61 -0.76
N VAL A 194 -21.60 -6.56 0.11
CA VAL A 194 -21.45 -6.29 1.54
C VAL A 194 -22.07 -7.43 2.34
N SER A 195 -21.29 -8.10 3.16
CA SER A 195 -21.76 -9.11 4.12
C SER A 195 -21.45 -8.75 5.57
N GLY A 196 -20.67 -7.68 5.82
CA GLY A 196 -20.31 -7.15 7.12
C GLY A 196 -21.13 -5.94 7.56
N SER A 197 -20.52 -5.10 8.38
CA SER A 197 -21.11 -3.86 8.91
C SER A 197 -20.57 -2.61 8.19
N GLY A 198 -19.49 -2.72 7.42
CA GLY A 198 -18.91 -1.62 6.66
C GLY A 198 -19.69 -1.31 5.40
N ASP A 199 -19.40 -0.16 4.81
CA ASP A 199 -20.11 0.40 3.66
C ASP A 199 -19.29 0.37 2.37
N ILE A 200 -19.99 0.26 1.22
CA ILE A 200 -19.43 0.58 -0.08
C ILE A 200 -20.09 1.83 -0.62
N ARG A 201 -19.29 2.86 -0.89
CA ARG A 201 -19.71 4.06 -1.61
C ARG A 201 -19.06 4.09 -2.98
N TYR A 202 -19.84 4.23 -4.02
CA TYR A 202 -19.35 4.16 -5.39
C TYR A 202 -19.73 5.38 -6.22
N LYS A 203 -18.90 5.70 -7.21
CA LYS A 203 -19.09 6.74 -8.24
C LYS A 203 -18.83 6.17 -9.62
N GLY A 204 -19.27 6.91 -10.63
CA GLY A 204 -19.00 6.62 -12.03
C GLY A 204 -20.23 6.12 -12.80
N PRO A 205 -20.12 6.07 -14.13
CA PRO A 205 -21.23 5.72 -15.02
C PRO A 205 -21.46 4.20 -15.17
N ALA A 206 -20.69 3.37 -14.46
CA ALA A 206 -20.71 1.91 -14.60
C ALA A 206 -22.10 1.28 -14.37
N SER A 207 -22.35 0.17 -15.05
CA SER A 207 -23.44 -0.74 -14.68
C SER A 207 -23.14 -1.40 -13.34
N VAL A 208 -24.06 -1.29 -12.38
CA VAL A 208 -23.82 -1.71 -10.99
C VAL A 208 -24.67 -2.91 -10.60
N HIS A 209 -24.01 -4.01 -10.26
CA HIS A 209 -24.61 -5.16 -9.62
C HIS A 209 -24.30 -5.16 -8.13
N LYS A 210 -25.35 -5.25 -7.27
CA LYS A 210 -25.22 -5.17 -5.81
C LYS A 210 -25.71 -6.44 -5.15
N SER A 211 -24.98 -6.93 -4.16
CA SER A 211 -25.37 -8.01 -3.27
C SER A 211 -25.14 -7.60 -1.81
N LYS A 212 -26.14 -7.72 -0.97
CA LYS A 212 -26.08 -7.35 0.44
C LYS A 212 -26.70 -8.40 1.33
N SER A 213 -25.97 -8.83 2.37
CA SER A 213 -26.47 -9.75 3.41
C SER A 213 -26.20 -9.28 4.84
N GLY A 214 -25.32 -8.27 5.05
CA GLY A 214 -24.95 -7.69 6.35
C GLY A 214 -25.71 -6.42 6.70
N SER A 215 -25.26 -5.76 7.78
CA SER A 215 -25.83 -4.50 8.29
C SER A 215 -25.34 -3.27 7.52
N GLY A 216 -24.20 -3.34 6.86
CA GLY A 216 -23.63 -2.25 6.07
C GLY A 216 -24.47 -1.86 4.87
N SER A 217 -24.02 -0.90 4.10
CA SER A 217 -24.76 -0.33 2.96
C SER A 217 -23.94 -0.31 1.65
N ILE A 218 -24.65 -0.23 0.50
CA ILE A 218 -24.05 0.02 -0.82
C ILE A 218 -24.76 1.20 -1.45
N GLN A 219 -24.09 2.36 -1.49
CA GLN A 219 -24.68 3.63 -1.89
C GLN A 219 -23.88 4.30 -3.02
N GLY A 220 -24.60 4.84 -4.01
CA GLY A 220 -24.01 5.79 -4.97
C GLY A 220 -23.72 7.12 -4.27
N ALA A 221 -22.55 7.68 -4.56
CA ALA A 221 -22.16 9.01 -4.10
C ALA A 221 -22.20 9.97 -5.31
N ASN A 222 -22.78 11.12 -5.15
CA ASN A 222 -22.83 12.19 -6.15
C ASN A 222 -21.48 12.87 -6.31
#